data_e15d39ce51f8ea013ce4534b6a41ac4b
#
_entry.id   e15d39ce51f8ea013ce4534b6a41ac4b
#
_cell.length_a   1.000
_cell.length_b   1.000
_cell.length_c   1.000
_cell.angle_alpha   90.00
_cell.angle_beta   90.00
_cell.angle_gamma   90.00
#
_symmetry.space_group_name_H-M   'P 1'
#
loop_
_entity.id
_entity.type
_entity.pdbx_description
1 polymer ?
#
loop_
_entity_poly.entity_id
_entity_poly.type
_entity_poly.pdbx_seq_one_letter_code
_entity_poly.pdbx_strand_id
1 'polypeptide(L)'
;MEFCRPTKDVFCRLAEQGNLIPVTRRLLADQETPLTAYRKICGSGESFLFESVEGGEHLGRYSFVGCNPRGMICQVGDTVEWIEGGQLRETYKVVGRGGNKAEGEVCDGLEVVEKVLANYKPVDVGDLPRFTGGALGFVGHEFIHDIE
;
A
#
# COMPACT_ATOMS: atom_id res chain seq x y z
N MET A 1 -21.67 17.37 11.40
CA MET A 1 -20.19 17.31 11.28
C MET A 1 -19.79 15.84 11.45
N GLU A 2 -19.42 15.16 10.38
CA GLU A 2 -18.99 13.76 10.51
C GLU A 2 -17.62 13.70 11.17
N PHE A 3 -17.57 13.04 12.29
CA PHE A 3 -16.33 12.84 13.05
C PHE A 3 -15.52 11.70 12.43
N CYS A 4 -14.20 11.73 12.64
CA CYS A 4 -13.34 10.60 12.30
C CYS A 4 -13.71 9.37 13.14
N ARG A 5 -13.61 8.19 12.54
CA ARG A 5 -13.80 6.89 13.20
C ARG A 5 -12.53 6.06 13.08
N PRO A 6 -12.13 5.33 14.12
CA PRO A 6 -12.72 5.31 15.47
C PRO A 6 -12.49 6.62 16.25
N THR A 7 -13.24 6.82 17.34
CA THR A 7 -12.94 7.89 18.31
C THR A 7 -11.59 7.63 18.98
N LYS A 8 -10.98 8.65 19.57
CA LYS A 8 -9.67 8.52 20.24
C LYS A 8 -9.65 7.41 21.28
N ASP A 9 -10.69 7.31 22.12
CA ASP A 9 -10.74 6.29 23.18
C ASP A 9 -10.86 4.88 22.62
N VAL A 10 -11.62 4.72 21.53
CA VAL A 10 -11.71 3.43 20.82
C VAL A 10 -10.39 3.11 20.13
N PHE A 11 -9.74 4.09 19.49
CA PHE A 11 -8.43 3.93 18.87
C PHE A 11 -7.39 3.44 19.88
N CYS A 12 -7.32 4.05 21.07
CA CYS A 12 -6.37 3.63 22.11
C CYS A 12 -6.57 2.17 22.54
N ARG A 13 -7.83 1.71 22.64
CA ARG A 13 -8.11 0.29 22.94
C ARG A 13 -7.75 -0.65 21.80
N LEU A 14 -7.97 -0.22 20.55
CA LEU A 14 -7.58 -1.00 19.37
C LEU A 14 -6.07 -1.10 19.23
N ALA A 15 -5.32 -0.09 19.68
CA ALA A 15 -3.85 -0.09 19.66
C ALA A 15 -3.22 -1.17 20.55
N GLU A 16 -3.98 -1.74 21.50
CA GLU A 16 -3.55 -2.90 22.29
C GLU A 16 -3.59 -4.22 21.48
N GLN A 17 -4.37 -4.24 20.39
CA GLN A 17 -4.58 -5.43 19.55
C GLN A 17 -3.65 -5.49 18.34
N GLY A 18 -3.17 -4.35 17.88
CA GLY A 18 -2.28 -4.26 16.72
C GLY A 18 -1.69 -2.87 16.54
N ASN A 19 -0.86 -2.72 15.53
CA ASN A 19 -0.13 -1.48 15.27
C ASN A 19 -0.55 -0.76 13.98
N LEU A 20 -1.56 -1.29 13.27
CA LEU A 20 -2.13 -0.67 12.07
C LEU A 20 -3.65 -0.57 12.22
N ILE A 21 -4.11 0.64 12.51
CA ILE A 21 -5.52 0.91 12.79
C ILE A 21 -6.01 1.94 11.78
N PRO A 22 -6.97 1.60 10.91
CA PRO A 22 -7.52 2.55 9.96
C PRO A 22 -8.34 3.63 10.67
N VAL A 23 -8.06 4.88 10.33
CA VAL A 23 -8.86 6.04 10.76
C VAL A 23 -9.58 6.59 9.55
N THR A 24 -10.89 6.64 9.61
CA THR A 24 -11.74 6.95 8.46
C THR A 24 -12.65 8.14 8.70
N ARG A 25 -13.01 8.79 7.62
CA ARG A 25 -14.04 9.82 7.58
C ARG A 25 -14.86 9.65 6.32
N ARG A 26 -16.18 9.65 6.45
CA ARG A 26 -17.08 9.67 5.28
C ARG A 26 -17.35 11.11 4.88
N LEU A 27 -17.30 11.37 3.59
CA LEU A 27 -17.62 12.66 3.00
C LEU A 27 -18.68 12.45 1.91
N LEU A 28 -19.63 13.36 1.83
CA LEU A 28 -20.52 13.42 0.68
C LEU A 28 -19.74 13.99 -0.51
N ALA A 29 -19.79 13.31 -1.64
CA ALA A 29 -18.99 13.63 -2.81
C ALA A 29 -19.79 13.58 -4.11
N ASP A 30 -21.05 14.05 -4.08
CA ASP A 30 -22.02 13.95 -5.19
C ASP A 30 -21.54 14.63 -6.47
N GLN A 31 -20.62 15.58 -6.37
CA GLN A 31 -20.06 16.32 -7.50
C GLN A 31 -18.62 15.90 -7.83
N GLU A 32 -18.10 14.88 -7.16
CA GLU A 32 -16.73 14.44 -7.35
C GLU A 32 -16.69 13.15 -8.18
N THR A 33 -15.76 13.13 -9.14
CA THR A 33 -15.33 11.89 -9.79
C THR A 33 -14.06 11.38 -9.10
N PRO A 34 -13.68 10.11 -9.27
CA PRO A 34 -12.40 9.61 -8.78
C PRO A 34 -11.21 10.45 -9.26
N LEU A 35 -11.24 10.92 -10.50
CA LEU A 35 -10.20 11.78 -11.07
C LEU A 35 -10.16 13.17 -10.43
N THR A 36 -11.32 13.78 -10.14
CA THR A 36 -11.36 15.09 -9.46
C THR A 36 -10.91 14.98 -8.00
N ALA A 37 -11.29 13.89 -7.33
CA ALA A 37 -10.80 13.57 -5.99
C ALA A 37 -9.28 13.40 -5.98
N TYR A 38 -8.75 12.58 -6.92
CA TYR A 38 -7.31 12.40 -7.10
C TYR A 38 -6.57 13.75 -7.23
N ARG A 39 -7.02 14.62 -8.12
CA ARG A 39 -6.40 15.94 -8.34
C ARG A 39 -6.43 16.84 -7.10
N LYS A 40 -7.42 16.67 -6.22
CA LYS A 40 -7.57 17.48 -5.01
C LYS A 40 -6.69 17.01 -3.86
N ILE A 41 -6.47 15.71 -3.73
CA ILE A 41 -5.76 15.13 -2.58
C ILE A 41 -4.31 14.76 -2.88
N CYS A 42 -3.99 14.47 -4.14
CA CYS A 42 -2.63 14.10 -4.54
C CYS A 42 -1.84 15.35 -4.93
N GLY A 43 -0.68 15.53 -4.29
CA GLY A 43 0.30 16.55 -4.63
C GLY A 43 1.28 16.06 -5.71
N SER A 44 2.51 16.54 -5.65
CA SER A 44 3.61 16.14 -6.55
C SER A 44 4.33 14.86 -6.14
N GLY A 45 3.96 14.25 -5.00
CA GLY A 45 4.56 13.00 -4.50
C GLY A 45 3.94 11.76 -5.12
N GLU A 46 4.45 10.60 -4.67
CA GLU A 46 3.94 9.29 -5.09
C GLU A 46 2.46 9.14 -4.77
N SER A 47 1.71 8.69 -5.76
CA SER A 47 0.25 8.57 -5.67
C SER A 47 -0.27 7.58 -6.69
N PHE A 48 -1.50 7.11 -6.49
CA PHE A 48 -2.17 6.20 -7.43
C PHE A 48 -3.66 6.50 -7.53
N LEU A 49 -4.23 6.11 -8.66
CA LEU A 49 -5.66 6.04 -8.90
C LEU A 49 -5.98 4.70 -9.58
N PHE A 50 -6.78 3.88 -8.92
CA PHE A 50 -7.37 2.68 -9.51
C PHE A 50 -8.86 2.88 -9.71
N GLU A 51 -9.28 2.75 -10.97
CA GLU A 51 -10.69 2.76 -11.36
C GLU A 51 -11.04 1.43 -12.01
N SER A 52 -12.16 0.86 -11.62
CA SER A 52 -12.73 -0.27 -12.33
C SER A 52 -13.66 0.24 -13.41
N VAL A 53 -13.29 0.08 -14.66
CA VAL A 53 -14.06 0.55 -15.84
C VAL A 53 -14.88 -0.58 -16.44
N GLU A 54 -14.57 -1.85 -16.18
CA GLU A 54 -15.24 -3.00 -16.76
C GLU A 54 -15.69 -4.00 -15.70
N GLY A 55 -16.83 -4.64 -15.94
CA GLY A 55 -17.18 -5.88 -15.26
C GLY A 55 -18.42 -5.89 -14.40
N GLY A 56 -19.53 -5.35 -14.88
CA GLY A 56 -20.85 -5.59 -14.31
C GLY A 56 -21.06 -4.94 -12.93
N GLU A 57 -22.26 -5.08 -12.41
CA GLU A 57 -22.74 -4.40 -11.19
C GLU A 57 -21.95 -4.69 -9.90
N HIS A 58 -21.07 -5.70 -9.92
CA HIS A 58 -20.34 -6.14 -8.72
C HIS A 58 -18.87 -5.72 -8.65
N LEU A 59 -18.20 -5.43 -9.77
CA LEU A 59 -16.76 -5.14 -9.80
C LEU A 59 -16.43 -3.64 -9.89
N GLY A 60 -17.29 -2.83 -10.51
CA GLY A 60 -17.10 -1.38 -10.66
C GLY A 60 -17.53 -0.53 -9.45
N ARG A 61 -17.64 -1.12 -8.26
CA ARG A 61 -18.23 -0.44 -7.10
C ARG A 61 -17.31 0.56 -6.41
N TYR A 62 -16.02 0.40 -6.53
CA TYR A 62 -15.03 1.19 -5.82
C TYR A 62 -13.93 1.69 -6.72
N SER A 63 -13.58 2.96 -6.56
CA SER A 63 -12.31 3.50 -7.04
C SER A 63 -11.42 3.77 -5.84
N PHE A 64 -10.12 3.55 -6.00
CA PHE A 64 -9.14 3.75 -4.93
C PHE A 64 -8.17 4.83 -5.34
N VAL A 65 -8.01 5.82 -4.47
CA VAL A 65 -7.06 6.90 -4.63
C VAL A 65 -6.16 6.91 -3.40
N GLY A 66 -4.85 6.94 -3.61
CA GLY A 66 -3.89 7.04 -2.52
C GLY A 66 -2.77 8.01 -2.84
N CYS A 67 -2.25 8.64 -1.82
CA CYS A 67 -1.14 9.57 -1.89
C CYS A 67 -0.35 9.54 -0.58
N ASN A 68 0.84 10.13 -0.62
CA ASN A 68 1.74 10.25 0.52
C ASN A 68 2.02 8.88 1.18
N PRO A 69 2.55 7.90 0.43
CA PRO A 69 2.87 6.59 0.99
C PRO A 69 3.88 6.75 2.13
N ARG A 70 3.78 5.87 3.12
CA ARG A 70 4.77 5.82 4.20
C ARG A 70 6.17 5.49 3.68
N GLY A 71 6.23 4.65 2.67
CA GLY A 71 7.47 4.27 2.04
C GLY A 71 7.26 3.69 0.66
N MET A 72 8.35 3.43 -0.04
CA MET A 72 8.39 2.93 -1.39
C MET A 72 9.44 1.82 -1.48
N ILE A 73 9.07 0.76 -2.19
CA ILE A 73 10.01 -0.31 -2.57
C ILE A 73 10.20 -0.22 -4.07
N CYS A 74 11.43 -0.08 -4.50
CA CYS A 74 11.78 0.05 -5.90
C CYS A 74 12.84 -0.99 -6.26
N GLN A 75 12.56 -1.82 -7.26
CA GLN A 75 13.53 -2.73 -7.84
C GLN A 75 13.98 -2.21 -9.19
N VAL A 76 15.29 -2.09 -9.37
CA VAL A 76 15.93 -1.76 -10.64
C VAL A 76 17.07 -2.75 -10.87
N GLY A 77 16.92 -3.58 -11.91
CA GLY A 77 17.84 -4.69 -12.16
C GLY A 77 17.88 -5.63 -10.96
N ASP A 78 19.08 -5.92 -10.48
CA ASP A 78 19.34 -6.81 -9.35
C ASP A 78 19.36 -6.12 -7.97
N THR A 79 18.86 -4.90 -7.89
CA THR A 79 18.88 -4.12 -6.65
C THR A 79 17.48 -3.71 -6.23
N VAL A 80 17.13 -3.95 -4.97
CA VAL A 80 15.87 -3.49 -4.36
C VAL A 80 16.18 -2.49 -3.27
N GLU A 81 15.55 -1.34 -3.33
CA GLU A 81 15.65 -0.28 -2.35
C GLU A 81 14.36 -0.15 -1.54
N TRP A 82 14.47 -0.09 -0.22
CA TRP A 82 13.41 0.29 0.69
C TRP A 82 13.64 1.72 1.16
N ILE A 83 12.71 2.61 0.80
CA ILE A 83 12.73 4.03 1.12
C ILE A 83 11.56 4.33 2.04
N GLU A 84 11.81 4.88 3.24
CA GLU A 84 10.77 5.28 4.18
C GLU A 84 10.97 6.73 4.62
N GLY A 85 9.90 7.53 4.54
CA GLY A 85 9.96 8.95 4.87
C GLY A 85 10.94 9.75 4.01
N GLY A 86 11.14 9.32 2.75
CA GLY A 86 12.09 9.94 1.82
C GLY A 86 13.57 9.60 2.09
N GLN A 87 13.85 8.68 2.99
CA GLN A 87 15.20 8.21 3.31
C GLN A 87 15.38 6.75 2.93
N LEU A 88 16.48 6.43 2.25
CA LEU A 88 16.88 5.07 2.01
C LEU A 88 17.14 4.37 3.35
N ARG A 89 16.42 3.28 3.61
CA ARG A 89 16.54 2.47 4.83
C ARG A 89 17.44 1.26 4.60
N GLU A 90 17.13 0.52 3.56
CA GLU A 90 17.79 -0.74 3.27
C GLU A 90 17.94 -0.91 1.76
N THR A 91 18.99 -1.62 1.37
CA THR A 91 19.25 -2.05 0.00
C THR A 91 19.48 -3.55 0.00
N TYR A 92 18.83 -4.25 -0.91
CA TYR A 92 18.94 -5.69 -1.06
C TYR A 92 19.45 -6.03 -2.47
N LYS A 93 20.19 -7.13 -2.57
CA LYS A 93 20.59 -7.70 -3.86
C LYS A 93 19.66 -8.84 -4.24
N VAL A 94 19.16 -8.80 -5.45
CA VAL A 94 18.34 -9.89 -6.01
C VAL A 94 19.27 -11.00 -6.49
N VAL A 95 18.98 -12.23 -6.07
CA VAL A 95 19.74 -13.43 -6.45
C VAL A 95 18.88 -14.47 -7.19
N GLY A 96 17.58 -14.16 -7.40
CA GLY A 96 16.63 -15.07 -8.02
C GLY A 96 16.21 -16.22 -7.11
N ARG A 97 15.31 -17.05 -7.61
CA ARG A 97 14.78 -18.21 -6.88
C ARG A 97 15.70 -19.42 -7.04
N GLY A 98 16.01 -20.08 -5.93
CA GLY A 98 16.72 -21.36 -5.90
C GLY A 98 18.15 -21.34 -5.40
N GLY A 99 18.73 -20.18 -5.08
CA GLY A 99 20.05 -20.05 -4.46
C GLY A 99 20.02 -19.98 -2.93
N ASN A 100 21.14 -20.31 -2.28
CA ASN A 100 21.35 -19.96 -0.88
C ASN A 100 21.56 -18.46 -0.79
N LYS A 101 20.72 -17.79 -0.01
CA LYS A 101 20.76 -16.34 0.21
C LYS A 101 21.74 -16.00 1.34
N ALA A 102 22.59 -14.99 1.09
CA ALA A 102 23.37 -14.35 2.14
C ALA A 102 22.57 -13.24 2.82
N GLU A 103 23.12 -12.68 3.88
CA GLU A 103 22.55 -11.49 4.52
C GLU A 103 22.53 -10.32 3.52
N GLY A 104 21.38 -9.62 3.44
CA GLY A 104 21.15 -8.56 2.45
C GLY A 104 20.74 -9.03 1.06
N GLU A 105 20.56 -10.34 0.83
CA GLU A 105 20.07 -10.89 -0.41
C GLU A 105 18.58 -11.30 -0.33
N VAL A 106 17.87 -11.14 -1.43
CA VAL A 106 16.45 -11.50 -1.60
C VAL A 106 16.25 -12.26 -2.91
N CYS A 107 15.19 -13.06 -2.99
CA CYS A 107 14.84 -13.71 -4.25
C CYS A 107 14.36 -12.69 -5.28
N ASP A 108 13.52 -11.78 -4.86
CA ASP A 108 12.88 -10.75 -5.70
C ASP A 108 12.39 -9.58 -4.83
N GLY A 109 11.92 -8.52 -5.48
CA GLY A 109 11.39 -7.33 -4.77
C GLY A 109 10.12 -7.60 -3.98
N LEU A 110 9.32 -8.62 -4.30
CA LEU A 110 8.12 -8.97 -3.55
C LEU A 110 8.47 -9.54 -2.16
N GLU A 111 9.62 -10.21 -2.03
CA GLU A 111 10.10 -10.65 -0.71
C GLU A 111 10.35 -9.46 0.23
N VAL A 112 10.83 -8.34 -0.30
CA VAL A 112 11.00 -7.10 0.49
C VAL A 112 9.63 -6.52 0.89
N VAL A 113 8.65 -6.57 -0.02
CA VAL A 113 7.26 -6.18 0.30
C VAL A 113 6.71 -7.02 1.45
N GLU A 114 6.89 -8.35 1.41
CA GLU A 114 6.47 -9.24 2.50
C GLU A 114 7.17 -8.90 3.81
N LYS A 115 8.49 -8.69 3.80
CA LYS A 115 9.26 -8.28 4.99
C LYS A 115 8.74 -6.99 5.61
N VAL A 116 8.46 -5.99 4.78
CA VAL A 116 7.93 -4.70 5.25
C VAL A 116 6.53 -4.86 5.81
N LEU A 117 5.64 -5.58 5.12
CA LEU A 117 4.26 -5.81 5.56
C LEU A 117 4.19 -6.65 6.84
N ALA A 118 5.11 -7.58 7.06
CA ALA A 118 5.16 -8.41 8.28
C ALA A 118 5.34 -7.60 9.57
N ASN A 119 5.84 -6.35 9.48
CA ASN A 119 5.94 -5.45 10.62
C ASN A 119 4.59 -4.85 11.06
N TYR A 120 3.55 -5.02 10.25
CA TYR A 120 2.23 -4.47 10.52
C TYR A 120 1.25 -5.57 10.96
N LYS A 121 0.57 -5.28 12.07
CA LYS A 121 -0.54 -6.09 12.58
C LYS A 121 -1.82 -5.28 12.44
N PRO A 122 -2.60 -5.49 11.36
CA PRO A 122 -3.82 -4.74 11.13
C PRO A 122 -4.88 -5.13 12.17
N VAL A 123 -5.67 -4.13 12.58
CA VAL A 123 -6.82 -4.32 13.48
C VAL A 123 -8.09 -4.16 12.66
N ASP A 124 -9.00 -5.14 12.77
CA ASP A 124 -10.31 -5.07 12.16
C ASP A 124 -11.19 -4.05 12.92
N VAL A 125 -11.68 -3.05 12.21
CA VAL A 125 -12.57 -2.03 12.77
C VAL A 125 -14.02 -2.16 12.27
N GLY A 126 -14.32 -3.21 11.48
CA GLY A 126 -15.64 -3.44 10.89
C GLY A 126 -16.07 -2.36 9.88
N ASP A 127 -17.16 -2.61 9.16
CA ASP A 127 -17.82 -1.63 8.25
C ASP A 127 -16.93 -0.87 7.24
N LEU A 128 -15.76 -1.41 6.92
CA LEU A 128 -14.85 -0.85 5.93
C LEU A 128 -14.84 -1.69 4.64
N PRO A 129 -14.47 -1.09 3.51
CA PRO A 129 -14.19 -1.84 2.29
C PRO A 129 -13.12 -2.91 2.55
N ARG A 130 -13.13 -3.98 1.74
CA ARG A 130 -12.15 -5.09 1.86
C ARG A 130 -10.69 -4.62 1.79
N PHE A 131 -10.43 -3.59 1.02
CA PHE A 131 -9.11 -2.97 0.93
C PHE A 131 -9.11 -1.63 1.69
N THR A 132 -8.33 -1.56 2.74
CA THR A 132 -8.19 -0.38 3.61
C THR A 132 -6.77 0.17 3.64
N GLY A 133 -5.85 -0.46 2.93
CA GLY A 133 -4.44 -0.11 2.85
C GLY A 133 -3.57 -1.34 2.61
N GLY A 134 -2.28 -1.13 2.43
CA GLY A 134 -1.31 -2.17 2.14
C GLY A 134 -0.21 -1.67 1.21
N ALA A 135 0.40 -2.57 0.48
CA ALA A 135 1.32 -2.23 -0.60
C ALA A 135 0.58 -2.19 -1.93
N LEU A 136 0.82 -1.15 -2.70
CA LEU A 136 0.27 -0.94 -4.03
C LEU A 136 1.40 -0.60 -4.99
N GLY A 137 1.38 -1.19 -6.16
CA GLY A 137 2.40 -0.95 -7.14
C GLY A 137 2.14 -1.71 -8.44
N PHE A 138 3.14 -1.79 -9.26
CA PHE A 138 3.15 -2.59 -10.48
C PHE A 138 4.42 -3.43 -10.55
N VAL A 139 4.33 -4.51 -11.28
CA VAL A 139 5.44 -5.40 -11.60
C VAL A 139 5.74 -5.23 -13.09
N GLY A 140 6.96 -4.82 -13.41
CA GLY A 140 7.41 -4.69 -14.79
C GLY A 140 7.54 -6.05 -15.48
N HIS A 141 7.54 -6.06 -16.81
CA HIS A 141 7.66 -7.29 -17.59
C HIS A 141 9.00 -8.04 -17.30
N GLU A 142 10.06 -7.30 -17.02
CA GLU A 142 11.39 -7.86 -16.75
C GLU A 142 11.45 -8.68 -15.46
N PHE A 143 10.47 -8.54 -14.57
CA PHE A 143 10.37 -9.31 -13.32
C PHE A 143 10.25 -10.83 -13.57
N ILE A 144 9.89 -11.24 -14.78
CA ILE A 144 9.83 -12.66 -15.15
C ILE A 144 11.18 -13.36 -14.96
N HIS A 145 12.30 -12.63 -15.16
CA HIS A 145 13.65 -13.17 -14.99
C HIS A 145 14.01 -13.47 -13.53
N ASP A 146 13.28 -12.91 -12.57
CA ASP A 146 13.50 -13.20 -11.14
C ASP A 146 12.72 -14.45 -10.69
N ILE A 147 11.75 -14.89 -11.52
CA ILE A 147 10.85 -16.01 -11.20
C ILE A 147 11.32 -17.31 -11.86
N GLU A 148 11.91 -17.23 -13.06
CA GLU A 148 12.44 -18.36 -13.82
C GLU A 148 13.89 -18.68 -13.43
#